data_31a9ad61ccbab3d008c03771afb87fd1
#
_entry.id   31a9ad61ccbab3d008c03771afb87fd1
#
_cell.length_a   1.000
_cell.length_b   1.000
_cell.length_c   1.000
_cell.angle_alpha   90.00
_cell.angle_beta   90.00
_cell.angle_gamma   90.00
#
_symmetry.space_group_name_H-M   'P 1'
#
loop_
_entity.id
_entity.type
_entity.pdbx_description
1 polymer ?
#
loop_
_entity_poly.entity_id
_entity_poly.type
_entity_poly.pdbx_seq_one_letter_code
_entity_poly.pdbx_strand_id
1 'polypeptide(L)'
;MSALEFRDVSFSYPATDTEPNPAPVLEHVSLAVPEGAFALLTGSTGSGKSTLLRLAKPEVSPTGTLVGNVLAFGKDAREFSPVESAQTVGLVFQNPDSQIVCDTVWHEMAFGLENLGTPVSEMRRRVAETCMFFGMEPWFRRQTASLSGGQRQMLALAATLAMRPRLLLLDEPTSMLDPVAEKDFLAMLFRANRELGVTVVVATHAPEPMRDVATCTFRVEDGRVRELSLDDAVAACAFRPEDVAPAGSKPAVSGEKPALSLRDAWFRYGRDADWVLRGLDLVAPQGEVTAIVGGNGSGKTTLLQLACGALAPQRGRLSRPHAASQAYLPQSPRAILSAQTVHEELMLWSKGAGYDEAQVAAMMERLGLAAVAARNPLDLSGGQQQLVAFAKLLLTQPDLLILDEPTKGLDAAARTKLARLVQELRQEGRSVLLATHDLAFVSAVADSVSLLFDGAVTCTEGPDEFLAGSWLYHA
;
A
#
# COMPACT_ATOMS: atom_id res chain seq x y z
N MET A 1 -18.10 27.90 5.50
CA MET A 1 -18.04 27.87 4.02
C MET A 1 -17.53 26.49 3.64
N SER A 2 -17.96 25.92 2.51
CA SER A 2 -17.43 24.61 2.07
C SER A 2 -16.09 24.83 1.36
N ALA A 3 -15.07 24.07 1.75
CA ALA A 3 -13.78 24.05 1.06
C ALA A 3 -13.82 23.19 -0.21
N LEU A 4 -14.55 22.07 -0.14
CA LEU A 4 -14.78 21.17 -1.28
C LEU A 4 -16.25 20.78 -1.30
N GLU A 5 -16.88 20.82 -2.49
CA GLU A 5 -18.27 20.46 -2.64
C GLU A 5 -18.48 19.74 -3.99
N PHE A 6 -19.14 18.60 -3.95
CA PHE A 6 -19.63 17.87 -5.10
C PHE A 6 -21.15 18.05 -5.15
N ARG A 7 -21.67 18.47 -6.30
CA ARG A 7 -23.11 18.71 -6.53
C ARG A 7 -23.60 17.80 -7.64
N ASP A 8 -24.30 16.75 -7.25
CA ASP A 8 -24.91 15.77 -8.17
C ASP A 8 -23.94 15.24 -9.23
N VAL A 9 -22.74 14.83 -8.77
CA VAL A 9 -21.64 14.45 -9.65
C VAL A 9 -21.77 12.99 -10.06
N SER A 10 -21.79 12.76 -11.38
CA SER A 10 -21.65 11.42 -11.98
C SER A 10 -20.45 11.42 -12.93
N PHE A 11 -19.68 10.33 -12.91
CA PHE A 11 -18.50 10.20 -13.74
C PHE A 11 -18.36 8.80 -14.31
N SER A 12 -18.09 8.73 -15.64
CA SER A 12 -17.77 7.47 -16.36
C SER A 12 -16.45 7.64 -17.12
N TYR A 13 -15.60 6.62 -17.09
CA TYR A 13 -14.42 6.56 -17.95
C TYR A 13 -14.85 6.43 -19.43
N PRO A 14 -13.97 6.75 -20.40
CA PRO A 14 -14.30 6.61 -21.82
C PRO A 14 -14.53 5.15 -22.18
N ALA A 15 -15.40 4.92 -23.17
CA ALA A 15 -15.57 3.59 -23.75
C ALA A 15 -14.26 3.07 -24.34
N THR A 16 -14.03 1.77 -24.20
CA THR A 16 -12.92 1.04 -24.79
C THR A 16 -13.45 -0.06 -25.72
N ASP A 17 -12.59 -0.64 -26.57
CA ASP A 17 -12.98 -1.75 -27.45
C ASP A 17 -13.50 -2.96 -26.66
N THR A 18 -13.01 -3.13 -25.42
CA THR A 18 -13.41 -4.22 -24.51
C THR A 18 -14.64 -3.87 -23.65
N GLU A 19 -14.91 -2.58 -23.44
CA GLU A 19 -16.04 -2.08 -22.65
C GLU A 19 -16.69 -0.87 -23.36
N PRO A 20 -17.56 -1.13 -24.36
CA PRO A 20 -18.13 -0.07 -25.19
C PRO A 20 -19.15 0.81 -24.44
N ASN A 21 -19.62 0.41 -23.27
CA ASN A 21 -20.55 1.18 -22.44
C ASN A 21 -20.19 1.03 -20.96
N PRO A 22 -19.10 1.68 -20.49
CA PRO A 22 -18.64 1.52 -19.12
C PRO A 22 -19.68 2.07 -18.14
N ALA A 23 -19.93 1.29 -17.08
CA ALA A 23 -20.78 1.73 -15.98
C ALA A 23 -20.17 2.98 -15.31
N PRO A 24 -20.98 3.91 -14.79
CA PRO A 24 -20.49 5.05 -14.05
C PRO A 24 -19.72 4.59 -12.80
N VAL A 25 -18.53 5.16 -12.61
CA VAL A 25 -17.72 4.91 -11.40
C VAL A 25 -18.24 5.73 -10.22
N LEU A 26 -18.83 6.89 -10.50
CA LEU A 26 -19.50 7.75 -9.53
C LEU A 26 -20.91 8.07 -10.06
N GLU A 27 -21.91 7.97 -9.18
CA GLU A 27 -23.30 8.13 -9.53
C GLU A 27 -24.02 9.05 -8.53
N HIS A 28 -24.45 10.22 -8.98
CA HIS A 28 -25.20 11.20 -8.19
C HIS A 28 -24.53 11.56 -6.85
N VAL A 29 -23.20 11.73 -6.85
CA VAL A 29 -22.42 12.05 -5.66
C VAL A 29 -22.67 13.49 -5.24
N SER A 30 -23.10 13.66 -3.97
CA SER A 30 -23.23 14.97 -3.32
C SER A 30 -22.58 14.90 -1.95
N LEU A 31 -21.58 15.76 -1.72
CA LEU A 31 -20.91 15.89 -0.43
C LEU A 31 -20.35 17.30 -0.27
N ALA A 32 -20.16 17.74 0.96
CA ALA A 32 -19.57 19.03 1.29
C ALA A 32 -18.58 18.88 2.46
N VAL A 33 -17.34 19.32 2.24
CA VAL A 33 -16.30 19.38 3.28
C VAL A 33 -16.18 20.81 3.79
N PRO A 34 -16.37 21.05 5.09
CA PRO A 34 -16.19 22.40 5.68
C PRO A 34 -14.74 22.89 5.58
N GLU A 35 -14.57 24.20 5.52
CA GLU A 35 -13.23 24.84 5.61
C GLU A 35 -12.58 24.53 6.97
N GLY A 36 -11.28 24.18 6.97
CA GLY A 36 -10.52 23.79 8.15
C GLY A 36 -10.78 22.34 8.64
N ALA A 37 -11.72 21.63 8.03
CA ALA A 37 -12.01 20.23 8.40
C ALA A 37 -10.84 19.29 8.10
N PHE A 38 -10.79 18.20 8.86
CA PHE A 38 -10.03 17.00 8.53
C PHE A 38 -11.03 15.90 8.15
N ALA A 39 -11.23 15.71 6.85
CA ALA A 39 -12.22 14.81 6.30
C ALA A 39 -11.62 13.47 5.87
N LEU A 40 -12.30 12.37 6.18
CA LEU A 40 -11.95 11.04 5.69
C LEU A 40 -12.90 10.60 4.58
N LEU A 41 -12.33 10.08 3.50
CA LEU A 41 -13.04 9.45 2.41
C LEU A 41 -12.71 7.95 2.43
N THR A 42 -13.61 7.15 2.97
CA THR A 42 -13.41 5.70 3.17
C THR A 42 -14.11 4.88 2.09
N GLY A 43 -13.79 3.61 1.99
CA GLY A 43 -14.43 2.67 1.04
C GLY A 43 -13.44 1.61 0.56
N SER A 44 -13.96 0.55 -0.06
CA SER A 44 -13.16 -0.54 -0.62
C SER A 44 -12.25 -0.06 -1.76
N THR A 45 -11.25 -0.86 -2.06
CA THR A 45 -10.40 -0.63 -3.22
C THR A 45 -11.23 -0.69 -4.51
N GLY A 46 -11.06 0.31 -5.38
CA GLY A 46 -11.86 0.42 -6.61
C GLY A 46 -13.23 1.09 -6.46
N SER A 47 -13.63 1.55 -5.26
CA SER A 47 -14.92 2.22 -5.04
C SER A 47 -15.06 3.61 -5.68
N GLY A 48 -13.97 4.19 -6.23
CA GLY A 48 -13.98 5.52 -6.86
C GLY A 48 -13.36 6.65 -6.02
N LYS A 49 -12.76 6.37 -4.84
CA LYS A 49 -12.12 7.39 -3.97
C LYS A 49 -11.08 8.25 -4.71
N SER A 50 -10.12 7.61 -5.36
CA SER A 50 -9.08 8.30 -6.13
C SER A 50 -9.65 9.11 -7.29
N THR A 51 -10.68 8.58 -7.96
CA THR A 51 -11.40 9.30 -9.02
C THR A 51 -12.03 10.56 -8.45
N LEU A 52 -12.74 10.45 -7.32
CA LEU A 52 -13.38 11.57 -6.66
C LEU A 52 -12.36 12.67 -6.28
N LEU A 53 -11.22 12.32 -5.67
CA LEU A 53 -10.17 13.28 -5.36
C LEU A 53 -9.61 13.97 -6.60
N ARG A 54 -9.34 13.22 -7.66
CA ARG A 54 -8.77 13.76 -8.91
C ARG A 54 -9.70 14.68 -9.66
N LEU A 55 -11.02 14.48 -9.57
CA LEU A 55 -12.00 15.41 -10.16
C LEU A 55 -11.95 16.82 -9.55
N ALA A 56 -11.45 16.96 -8.31
CA ALA A 56 -11.25 18.25 -7.67
C ALA A 56 -9.96 18.98 -8.09
N LYS A 57 -9.07 18.32 -8.88
CA LYS A 57 -7.79 18.86 -9.35
C LYS A 57 -7.70 18.75 -10.87
N PRO A 58 -7.97 19.83 -11.63
CA PRO A 58 -8.09 19.77 -13.11
C PRO A 58 -6.89 19.14 -13.82
N GLU A 59 -5.67 19.38 -13.34
CA GLU A 59 -4.42 18.91 -13.99
C GLU A 59 -4.26 17.40 -13.97
N VAL A 60 -4.95 16.72 -13.07
CA VAL A 60 -4.90 15.25 -12.91
C VAL A 60 -6.30 14.62 -13.01
N SER A 61 -7.30 15.42 -13.41
CA SER A 61 -8.66 14.93 -13.62
C SER A 61 -8.66 13.85 -14.69
N PRO A 62 -9.26 12.68 -14.41
CA PRO A 62 -9.30 11.61 -15.39
C PRO A 62 -10.12 12.00 -16.62
N THR A 63 -9.71 11.50 -17.79
CA THR A 63 -10.50 11.63 -19.01
C THR A 63 -11.80 10.83 -18.88
N GLY A 64 -12.92 11.41 -19.27
CA GLY A 64 -14.23 10.76 -19.18
C GLY A 64 -15.39 11.75 -19.28
N THR A 65 -16.59 11.25 -19.03
CA THR A 65 -17.82 12.06 -19.03
C THR A 65 -18.16 12.45 -17.60
N LEU A 66 -18.11 13.75 -17.30
CA LEU A 66 -18.45 14.34 -16.01
C LEU A 66 -19.77 15.10 -16.13
N VAL A 67 -20.74 14.75 -15.28
CA VAL A 67 -22.00 15.45 -15.09
C VAL A 67 -22.02 16.03 -13.68
N GLY A 68 -22.61 17.20 -13.50
CA GLY A 68 -22.60 17.91 -12.20
C GLY A 68 -21.43 18.86 -12.04
N ASN A 69 -21.22 19.38 -10.82
CA ASN A 69 -20.22 20.39 -10.52
C ASN A 69 -19.33 19.98 -9.34
N VAL A 70 -18.03 20.23 -9.48
CA VAL A 70 -17.04 20.09 -8.41
C VAL A 70 -16.52 21.46 -8.06
N LEU A 71 -16.81 21.93 -6.85
CA LEU A 71 -16.49 23.28 -6.41
C LEU A 71 -15.41 23.24 -5.33
N ALA A 72 -14.35 24.05 -5.47
CA ALA A 72 -13.42 24.33 -4.40
C ALA A 72 -13.57 25.80 -3.98
N PHE A 73 -13.88 26.03 -2.72
CA PHE A 73 -14.17 27.34 -2.14
C PHE A 73 -15.23 28.12 -2.94
N GLY A 74 -16.25 27.41 -3.46
CA GLY A 74 -17.38 27.97 -4.20
C GLY A 74 -17.13 28.24 -5.69
N LYS A 75 -15.92 28.03 -6.20
CA LYS A 75 -15.57 28.15 -7.63
C LYS A 75 -15.47 26.76 -8.26
N ASP A 76 -15.99 26.57 -9.47
CA ASP A 76 -15.88 25.31 -10.19
C ASP A 76 -14.39 25.00 -10.48
N ALA A 77 -13.97 23.77 -10.17
CA ALA A 77 -12.58 23.35 -10.34
C ALA A 77 -12.09 23.51 -11.80
N ARG A 78 -12.98 23.32 -12.77
CA ARG A 78 -12.68 23.47 -14.22
C ARG A 78 -12.38 24.92 -14.65
N GLU A 79 -12.74 25.89 -13.83
CA GLU A 79 -12.54 27.32 -14.11
C GLU A 79 -11.23 27.87 -13.50
N PHE A 80 -10.48 27.05 -12.77
CA PHE A 80 -9.20 27.49 -12.23
C PHE A 80 -8.15 27.62 -13.32
N SER A 81 -7.39 28.73 -13.29
CA SER A 81 -6.11 28.77 -13.97
C SER A 81 -5.12 27.81 -13.29
N PRO A 82 -4.06 27.33 -13.95
CA PRO A 82 -3.07 26.44 -13.33
C PRO A 82 -2.46 27.01 -12.04
N VAL A 83 -2.24 28.32 -11.99
CA VAL A 83 -1.71 29.02 -10.79
C VAL A 83 -2.74 29.00 -9.66
N GLU A 84 -3.99 29.37 -9.94
CA GLU A 84 -5.06 29.33 -8.94
C GLU A 84 -5.29 27.90 -8.43
N SER A 85 -5.29 26.90 -9.32
CA SER A 85 -5.45 25.51 -8.96
C SER A 85 -4.34 25.06 -8.00
N ALA A 86 -3.07 25.36 -8.30
CA ALA A 86 -1.94 24.99 -7.45
C ALA A 86 -1.96 25.65 -6.06
N GLN A 87 -2.46 26.89 -5.99
CA GLN A 87 -2.58 27.65 -4.73
C GLN A 87 -3.87 27.35 -3.96
N THR A 88 -4.86 26.74 -4.60
CA THR A 88 -6.13 26.39 -3.96
C THR A 88 -6.13 24.93 -3.51
N VAL A 89 -5.74 23.99 -4.39
CA VAL A 89 -5.85 22.56 -4.17
C VAL A 89 -4.47 21.89 -4.36
N GLY A 90 -3.91 21.35 -3.29
CA GLY A 90 -2.76 20.46 -3.31
C GLY A 90 -3.22 19.01 -3.37
N LEU A 91 -2.48 18.16 -4.08
CA LEU A 91 -2.74 16.72 -4.13
C LEU A 91 -1.44 15.95 -3.83
N VAL A 92 -1.54 14.98 -2.94
CA VAL A 92 -0.46 14.03 -2.62
C VAL A 92 -0.89 12.65 -3.10
N PHE A 93 -0.09 12.03 -3.96
CA PHE A 93 -0.38 10.73 -4.56
C PHE A 93 -0.08 9.58 -3.60
N GLN A 94 -0.72 8.45 -3.83
CA GLN A 94 -0.46 7.20 -3.12
C GLN A 94 1.01 6.77 -3.25
N ASN A 95 1.58 6.88 -4.45
CA ASN A 95 2.98 6.58 -4.70
C ASN A 95 3.78 7.87 -4.89
N PRO A 96 4.68 8.23 -3.94
CA PRO A 96 5.49 9.42 -4.04
C PRO A 96 6.46 9.40 -5.24
N ASP A 97 6.88 8.22 -5.70
CA ASP A 97 7.77 8.09 -6.87
C ASP A 97 7.10 8.56 -8.17
N SER A 98 5.76 8.62 -8.20
CA SER A 98 5.01 9.18 -9.33
C SER A 98 4.86 10.70 -9.25
N GLN A 99 5.23 11.32 -8.12
CA GLN A 99 5.08 12.74 -7.87
C GLN A 99 6.43 13.47 -7.82
N ILE A 100 7.46 12.86 -7.24
CA ILE A 100 8.80 13.42 -7.11
C ILE A 100 9.49 13.37 -8.48
N VAL A 101 9.92 14.55 -8.97
CA VAL A 101 10.53 14.70 -10.30
C VAL A 101 11.99 15.17 -10.25
N CYS A 102 12.44 15.75 -9.14
CA CYS A 102 13.80 16.28 -9.01
C CYS A 102 14.76 15.31 -8.34
N ASP A 103 16.06 15.41 -8.69
CA ASP A 103 17.10 14.51 -8.16
C ASP A 103 17.50 14.82 -6.71
N THR A 104 17.17 16.01 -6.19
CA THR A 104 17.55 16.44 -4.84
C THR A 104 16.35 17.00 -4.08
N VAL A 105 16.36 16.82 -2.75
CA VAL A 105 15.27 17.26 -1.86
C VAL A 105 15.01 18.75 -1.98
N TRP A 106 16.06 19.59 -1.90
CA TRP A 106 15.91 21.03 -1.97
C TRP A 106 15.31 21.52 -3.30
N HIS A 107 15.64 20.84 -4.40
CA HIS A 107 15.12 21.19 -5.73
C HIS A 107 13.65 20.77 -5.85
N GLU A 108 13.30 19.58 -5.37
CA GLU A 108 11.90 19.14 -5.31
C GLU A 108 11.03 20.10 -4.50
N MET A 109 11.53 20.59 -3.36
CA MET A 109 10.84 21.59 -2.53
C MET A 109 10.64 22.93 -3.25
N ALA A 110 11.56 23.33 -4.13
CA ALA A 110 11.51 24.58 -4.89
C ALA A 110 10.70 24.44 -6.19
N PHE A 111 10.61 23.25 -6.78
CA PHE A 111 10.09 23.00 -8.12
C PHE A 111 8.69 23.58 -8.37
N GLY A 112 7.74 23.33 -7.45
CA GLY A 112 6.39 23.90 -7.58
C GLY A 112 6.37 25.42 -7.51
N LEU A 113 7.21 26.01 -6.66
CA LEU A 113 7.33 27.46 -6.51
C LEU A 113 7.98 28.14 -7.74
N GLU A 114 8.95 27.46 -8.37
CA GLU A 114 9.57 27.91 -9.63
C GLU A 114 8.52 27.97 -10.75
N ASN A 115 7.72 26.90 -10.90
CA ASN A 115 6.64 26.85 -11.88
C ASN A 115 5.55 27.90 -11.66
N LEU A 116 5.34 28.32 -10.42
CA LEU A 116 4.43 29.40 -10.06
C LEU A 116 5.03 30.79 -10.28
N GLY A 117 6.29 30.89 -10.72
CA GLY A 117 6.99 32.16 -10.91
C GLY A 117 7.28 32.91 -9.60
N THR A 118 7.38 32.19 -8.48
CA THR A 118 7.65 32.80 -7.17
C THR A 118 9.02 33.47 -7.15
N PRO A 119 9.15 34.73 -6.66
CA PRO A 119 10.44 35.40 -6.57
C PRO A 119 11.44 34.60 -5.72
N VAL A 120 12.72 34.57 -6.16
CA VAL A 120 13.77 33.73 -5.52
C VAL A 120 13.89 33.96 -4.00
N SER A 121 13.77 35.22 -3.55
CA SER A 121 13.83 35.54 -2.11
C SER A 121 12.67 34.92 -1.32
N GLU A 122 11.47 34.96 -1.88
CA GLU A 122 10.29 34.34 -1.26
C GLU A 122 10.35 32.82 -1.34
N MET A 123 10.79 32.27 -2.47
CA MET A 123 11.00 30.83 -2.65
C MET A 123 11.95 30.27 -1.58
N ARG A 124 13.12 30.88 -1.40
CA ARG A 124 14.10 30.51 -0.36
C ARG A 124 13.49 30.51 1.03
N ARG A 125 12.69 31.52 1.35
CA ARG A 125 12.00 31.63 2.64
C ARG A 125 10.99 30.50 2.81
N ARG A 126 10.08 30.28 1.84
CA ARG A 126 9.04 29.24 1.92
C ARG A 126 9.65 27.84 2.02
N VAL A 127 10.68 27.54 1.23
CA VAL A 127 11.40 26.26 1.30
C VAL A 127 12.04 26.08 2.68
N ALA A 128 12.70 27.10 3.23
CA ALA A 128 13.31 27.02 4.56
C ALA A 128 12.26 26.82 5.66
N GLU A 129 11.19 27.62 5.66
CA GLU A 129 10.08 27.51 6.63
C GLU A 129 9.45 26.11 6.60
N THR A 130 9.16 25.59 5.41
CA THR A 130 8.56 24.27 5.24
C THR A 130 9.55 23.17 5.66
N CYS A 131 10.82 23.27 5.28
CA CYS A 131 11.85 22.34 5.69
C CYS A 131 11.99 22.26 7.22
N MET A 132 12.00 23.40 7.90
CA MET A 132 12.02 23.48 9.37
C MET A 132 10.73 22.90 9.99
N PHE A 133 9.57 23.22 9.43
CA PHE A 133 8.29 22.69 9.91
C PHE A 133 8.24 21.15 9.90
N PHE A 134 8.80 20.54 8.86
CA PHE A 134 8.84 19.08 8.69
C PHE A 134 10.10 18.41 9.28
N GLY A 135 11.05 19.16 9.86
CA GLY A 135 12.30 18.61 10.40
C GLY A 135 13.20 17.96 9.34
N MET A 136 13.20 18.52 8.11
CA MET A 136 13.88 17.92 6.96
C MET A 136 15.34 18.39 6.80
N GLU A 137 15.85 19.27 7.65
CA GLU A 137 17.20 19.85 7.55
C GLU A 137 18.32 18.80 7.46
N PRO A 138 18.28 17.64 8.20
CA PRO A 138 19.36 16.67 8.15
C PRO A 138 19.55 16.02 6.78
N TRP A 139 18.52 16.01 5.96
CA TRP A 139 18.53 15.37 4.64
C TRP A 139 18.16 16.30 3.48
N PHE A 140 18.08 17.60 3.73
CA PHE A 140 17.73 18.65 2.77
C PHE A 140 18.59 18.64 1.49
N ARG A 141 19.90 18.27 1.60
CA ARG A 141 20.82 18.21 0.47
C ARG A 141 21.00 16.81 -0.13
N ARG A 142 20.25 15.81 0.35
CA ARG A 142 20.36 14.44 -0.16
C ARG A 142 19.70 14.30 -1.52
N GLN A 143 20.11 13.26 -2.24
CA GLN A 143 19.43 12.83 -3.45
C GLN A 143 18.09 12.15 -3.07
N THR A 144 17.04 12.41 -3.83
CA THR A 144 15.69 11.85 -3.63
C THR A 144 15.69 10.32 -3.71
N ALA A 145 16.50 9.75 -4.61
CA ALA A 145 16.68 8.31 -4.75
C ALA A 145 17.28 7.63 -3.51
N SER A 146 17.98 8.38 -2.63
CA SER A 146 18.56 7.84 -1.40
C SER A 146 17.62 7.87 -0.19
N LEU A 147 16.41 8.41 -0.35
CA LEU A 147 15.43 8.55 0.72
C LEU A 147 14.69 7.22 0.96
N SER A 148 14.29 6.99 2.21
CA SER A 148 13.33 5.94 2.53
C SER A 148 11.94 6.24 1.96
N GLY A 149 11.05 5.23 1.89
CA GLY A 149 9.66 5.42 1.43
C GLY A 149 8.93 6.49 2.25
N GLY A 150 9.07 6.47 3.58
CA GLY A 150 8.49 7.48 4.48
C GLY A 150 9.06 8.88 4.24
N GLN A 151 10.37 9.00 4.03
CA GLN A 151 11.00 10.28 3.71
C GLN A 151 10.53 10.82 2.34
N ARG A 152 10.34 9.95 1.34
CA ARG A 152 9.77 10.37 0.04
C ARG A 152 8.33 10.85 0.18
N GLN A 153 7.50 10.16 0.96
CA GLN A 153 6.12 10.58 1.21
C GLN A 153 6.08 11.91 1.95
N MET A 154 6.94 12.10 2.95
CA MET A 154 7.09 13.37 3.67
C MET A 154 7.54 14.50 2.75
N LEU A 155 8.47 14.22 1.82
CA LEU A 155 8.92 15.19 0.82
C LEU A 155 7.79 15.60 -0.13
N ALA A 156 6.98 14.66 -0.62
CA ALA A 156 5.82 14.95 -1.48
C ALA A 156 4.80 15.85 -0.76
N LEU A 157 4.52 15.57 0.52
CA LEU A 157 3.65 16.40 1.35
C LEU A 157 4.25 17.80 1.55
N ALA A 158 5.53 17.89 1.92
CA ALA A 158 6.21 19.17 2.18
C ALA A 158 6.32 20.04 0.92
N ALA A 159 6.67 19.46 -0.23
CA ALA A 159 6.74 20.15 -1.52
C ALA A 159 5.36 20.70 -1.93
N THR A 160 4.30 19.93 -1.71
CA THR A 160 2.92 20.38 -1.95
C THR A 160 2.55 21.55 -1.03
N LEU A 161 2.84 21.45 0.28
CA LEU A 161 2.52 22.48 1.24
C LEU A 161 3.36 23.77 1.10
N ALA A 162 4.57 23.69 0.51
CA ALA A 162 5.38 24.87 0.19
C ALA A 162 4.66 25.85 -0.76
N MET A 163 3.76 25.34 -1.63
CA MET A 163 2.91 26.16 -2.49
C MET A 163 1.76 26.86 -1.74
N ARG A 164 1.51 26.48 -0.47
CA ARG A 164 0.48 27.00 0.42
C ARG A 164 -0.95 26.81 -0.11
N PRO A 165 -1.35 25.59 -0.48
CA PRO A 165 -2.73 25.30 -0.86
C PRO A 165 -3.67 25.49 0.34
N ARG A 166 -4.93 25.89 0.09
CA ARG A 166 -5.96 26.00 1.12
C ARG A 166 -6.66 24.65 1.40
N LEU A 167 -6.68 23.76 0.40
CA LEU A 167 -7.23 22.41 0.44
C LEU A 167 -6.12 21.41 0.07
N LEU A 168 -5.92 20.40 0.89
CA LEU A 168 -4.98 19.33 0.65
C LEU A 168 -5.75 18.02 0.49
N LEU A 169 -5.60 17.38 -0.65
CA LEU A 169 -6.15 16.07 -0.98
C LEU A 169 -5.03 15.03 -0.88
N LEU A 170 -5.29 13.89 -0.23
CA LEU A 170 -4.31 12.82 -0.11
C LEU A 170 -4.95 11.48 -0.50
N ASP A 171 -4.35 10.79 -1.43
CA ASP A 171 -4.81 9.49 -1.92
C ASP A 171 -3.99 8.37 -1.27
N GLU A 172 -4.58 7.65 -0.30
CA GLU A 172 -3.95 6.53 0.44
C GLU A 172 -2.51 6.85 0.93
N PRO A 173 -2.27 7.99 1.61
CA PRO A 173 -0.92 8.50 1.83
C PRO A 173 -0.05 7.65 2.76
N THR A 174 -0.65 6.79 3.59
CA THR A 174 0.07 5.95 4.55
C THR A 174 0.19 4.48 4.13
N SER A 175 -0.49 4.07 3.05
CA SER A 175 -0.56 2.67 2.61
C SER A 175 0.80 2.00 2.30
N MET A 176 1.84 2.81 2.08
CA MET A 176 3.19 2.37 1.75
C MET A 176 4.17 2.50 2.94
N LEU A 177 3.72 3.03 4.06
CA LEU A 177 4.56 3.34 5.22
C LEU A 177 4.58 2.18 6.24
N ASP A 178 5.67 2.07 6.98
CA ASP A 178 5.69 1.25 8.19
C ASP A 178 5.00 2.00 9.35
N PRO A 179 4.66 1.35 10.45
CA PRO A 179 3.92 1.97 11.55
C PRO A 179 4.61 3.20 12.17
N VAL A 180 5.94 3.28 12.15
CA VAL A 180 6.70 4.43 12.66
C VAL A 180 6.60 5.60 11.70
N ALA A 181 6.90 5.36 10.42
CA ALA A 181 6.80 6.38 9.38
C ALA A 181 5.35 6.86 9.19
N GLU A 182 4.36 5.99 9.36
CA GLU A 182 2.94 6.36 9.35
C GLU A 182 2.61 7.34 10.48
N LYS A 183 3.00 7.04 11.72
CA LYS A 183 2.80 7.93 12.87
C LYS A 183 3.46 9.29 12.66
N ASP A 184 4.71 9.31 12.18
CA ASP A 184 5.43 10.55 11.89
C ASP A 184 4.73 11.38 10.80
N PHE A 185 4.31 10.73 9.71
CA PHE A 185 3.60 11.37 8.61
C PHE A 185 2.26 11.96 9.07
N LEU A 186 1.46 11.19 9.80
CA LEU A 186 0.17 11.65 10.33
C LEU A 186 0.35 12.79 11.34
N ALA A 187 1.35 12.72 12.21
CA ALA A 187 1.64 13.82 13.14
C ALA A 187 1.92 15.14 12.41
N MET A 188 2.69 15.10 11.31
CA MET A 188 2.96 16.28 10.49
C MET A 188 1.72 16.76 9.74
N LEU A 189 0.90 15.84 9.23
CA LEU A 189 -0.36 16.17 8.55
C LEU A 189 -1.35 16.83 9.52
N PHE A 190 -1.46 16.33 10.74
CA PHE A 190 -2.31 16.91 11.79
C PHE A 190 -1.84 18.30 12.21
N ARG A 191 -0.53 18.49 12.33
CA ARG A 191 0.06 19.81 12.58
C ARG A 191 -0.26 20.78 11.43
N ALA A 192 -0.14 20.35 10.18
CA ALA A 192 -0.48 21.18 9.02
C ALA A 192 -1.95 21.63 9.04
N ASN A 193 -2.88 20.73 9.36
CA ASN A 193 -4.28 21.09 9.50
C ASN A 193 -4.52 22.10 10.65
N ARG A 194 -3.97 21.83 11.84
CA ARG A 194 -4.24 22.64 13.04
C ARG A 194 -3.49 23.97 13.08
N GLU A 195 -2.20 23.97 12.69
CA GLU A 195 -1.33 25.15 12.83
C GLU A 195 -1.39 26.05 11.57
N LEU A 196 -1.55 25.45 10.37
CA LEU A 196 -1.60 26.20 9.11
C LEU A 196 -3.04 26.45 8.63
N GLY A 197 -4.04 25.83 9.26
CA GLY A 197 -5.46 25.99 8.91
C GLY A 197 -5.84 25.38 7.55
N VAL A 198 -5.02 24.47 7.01
CA VAL A 198 -5.28 23.83 5.73
C VAL A 198 -6.42 22.81 5.89
N THR A 199 -7.42 22.87 5.02
CA THR A 199 -8.45 21.83 4.95
C THR A 199 -7.83 20.56 4.39
N VAL A 200 -8.08 19.41 5.01
CA VAL A 200 -7.49 18.13 4.63
C VAL A 200 -8.59 17.13 4.26
N VAL A 201 -8.42 16.42 3.14
CA VAL A 201 -9.26 15.30 2.73
C VAL A 201 -8.37 14.10 2.44
N VAL A 202 -8.51 13.04 3.22
CA VAL A 202 -7.73 11.80 3.06
C VAL A 202 -8.62 10.69 2.55
N ALA A 203 -8.35 10.18 1.36
CA ALA A 203 -8.88 8.90 0.92
C ALA A 203 -8.08 7.77 1.58
N THR A 204 -8.75 6.87 2.28
CA THR A 204 -8.09 5.76 2.98
C THR A 204 -9.03 4.56 3.17
N HIS A 205 -8.43 3.39 3.22
CA HIS A 205 -9.11 2.16 3.67
C HIS A 205 -8.77 1.80 5.12
N ALA A 206 -7.88 2.58 5.79
CA ALA A 206 -7.48 2.40 7.18
C ALA A 206 -7.69 3.72 7.96
N PRO A 207 -8.93 4.06 8.35
CA PRO A 207 -9.24 5.33 9.03
C PRO A 207 -8.81 5.37 10.50
N GLU A 208 -8.58 4.22 11.16
CA GLU A 208 -8.31 4.13 12.60
C GLU A 208 -7.18 5.06 13.09
N PRO A 209 -6.00 5.17 12.44
CA PRO A 209 -4.93 6.06 12.93
C PRO A 209 -5.29 7.56 12.92
N MET A 210 -6.38 7.94 12.24
CA MET A 210 -6.86 9.32 12.11
C MET A 210 -8.11 9.59 12.96
N ARG A 211 -8.51 8.65 13.83
CA ARG A 211 -9.73 8.70 14.61
C ARG A 211 -9.86 9.96 15.46
N ASP A 212 -8.80 10.37 16.14
CA ASP A 212 -8.85 11.48 17.09
C ASP A 212 -8.89 12.87 16.43
N VAL A 213 -8.68 12.95 15.11
CA VAL A 213 -8.56 14.23 14.39
C VAL A 213 -9.61 14.41 13.31
N ALA A 214 -10.23 13.34 12.85
CA ALA A 214 -11.26 13.39 11.82
C ALA A 214 -12.50 14.16 12.31
N THR A 215 -12.92 15.14 11.51
CA THR A 215 -14.08 16.00 11.82
C THR A 215 -15.33 15.59 11.05
N CYS A 216 -15.17 14.93 9.91
CA CYS A 216 -16.25 14.36 9.11
C CYS A 216 -15.74 13.15 8.31
N THR A 217 -16.63 12.22 8.02
CA THR A 217 -16.29 10.97 7.36
C THR A 217 -17.33 10.61 6.31
N PHE A 218 -16.85 10.31 5.12
CA PHE A 218 -17.66 9.91 3.97
C PHE A 218 -17.24 8.50 3.52
N ARG A 219 -18.23 7.69 3.16
CA ARG A 219 -18.00 6.36 2.58
C ARG A 219 -18.39 6.34 1.11
N VAL A 220 -17.49 5.91 0.27
CA VAL A 220 -17.74 5.64 -1.15
C VAL A 220 -18.04 4.17 -1.32
N GLU A 221 -19.23 3.83 -1.80
CA GLU A 221 -19.69 2.47 -2.00
C GLU A 221 -20.62 2.43 -3.22
N ASP A 222 -20.38 1.52 -4.15
CA ASP A 222 -21.16 1.36 -5.39
C ASP A 222 -21.37 2.69 -6.16
N GLY A 223 -20.29 3.47 -6.28
CA GLY A 223 -20.30 4.77 -6.96
C GLY A 223 -21.03 5.90 -6.24
N ARG A 224 -21.59 5.66 -5.06
CA ARG A 224 -22.32 6.64 -4.24
C ARG A 224 -21.54 7.03 -3.01
N VAL A 225 -21.85 8.22 -2.47
CA VAL A 225 -21.23 8.70 -1.25
C VAL A 225 -22.30 8.92 -0.19
N ARG A 226 -21.99 8.47 1.02
CA ARG A 226 -22.80 8.75 2.21
C ARG A 226 -21.91 9.22 3.36
N GLU A 227 -22.42 10.12 4.16
CA GLU A 227 -21.78 10.49 5.41
C GLU A 227 -22.01 9.39 6.45
N LEU A 228 -20.97 9.05 7.20
CA LEU A 228 -21.00 8.06 8.29
C LEU A 228 -20.46 8.68 9.57
N SER A 229 -20.83 8.09 10.71
CA SER A 229 -20.06 8.32 11.92
C SER A 229 -18.65 7.76 11.77
N LEU A 230 -17.70 8.33 12.51
CA LEU A 230 -16.33 7.86 12.46
C LEU A 230 -16.21 6.41 12.95
N ASP A 231 -16.95 6.05 14.00
CA ASP A 231 -16.94 4.68 14.55
C ASP A 231 -17.47 3.67 13.52
N ASP A 232 -18.54 4.01 12.79
CA ASP A 232 -19.06 3.15 11.73
C ASP A 232 -18.08 3.02 10.57
N ALA A 233 -17.39 4.11 10.22
CA ALA A 233 -16.39 4.09 9.15
C ALA A 233 -15.17 3.22 9.51
N VAL A 234 -14.69 3.34 10.75
CA VAL A 234 -13.62 2.50 11.28
C VAL A 234 -14.05 1.03 11.30
N ALA A 235 -15.22 0.73 11.86
CA ALA A 235 -15.75 -0.64 11.93
C ALA A 235 -15.92 -1.27 10.55
N ALA A 236 -16.35 -0.48 9.55
CA ALA A 236 -16.55 -0.92 8.18
C ALA A 236 -15.25 -1.17 7.40
N CYS A 237 -14.12 -0.60 7.87
CA CYS A 237 -12.79 -0.75 7.26
C CYS A 237 -11.88 -1.69 8.07
N ALA A 238 -12.31 -2.17 9.23
CA ALA A 238 -11.51 -3.02 10.10
C ALA A 238 -11.33 -4.43 9.49
N PHE A 239 -10.09 -4.89 9.45
CA PHE A 239 -9.80 -6.31 9.29
C PHE A 239 -9.92 -6.98 10.66
N ARG A 240 -10.70 -8.05 10.74
CA ARG A 240 -10.94 -8.80 11.97
C ARG A 240 -10.35 -10.19 11.85
N PRO A 241 -9.34 -10.54 12.65
CA PRO A 241 -8.78 -11.90 12.66
C PRO A 241 -9.82 -12.99 12.88
N GLU A 242 -10.87 -12.71 13.68
CA GLU A 242 -11.98 -13.61 13.94
C GLU A 242 -12.85 -13.95 12.72
N ASP A 243 -12.83 -13.13 11.67
CA ASP A 243 -13.53 -13.40 10.40
C ASP A 243 -12.77 -14.42 9.53
N VAL A 244 -11.54 -14.74 9.91
CA VAL A 244 -10.75 -15.82 9.33
C VAL A 244 -11.02 -17.08 10.14
N ALA A 245 -11.49 -18.15 9.49
CA ALA A 245 -11.78 -19.40 10.20
C ALA A 245 -10.53 -19.85 10.97
N PRO A 246 -10.68 -20.27 12.25
CA PRO A 246 -9.55 -20.74 13.02
C PRO A 246 -8.86 -21.88 12.25
N ALA A 247 -7.54 -21.84 12.25
CA ALA A 247 -6.74 -22.89 11.62
C ALA A 247 -7.19 -24.25 12.20
N GLY A 248 -7.70 -25.12 11.33
CA GLY A 248 -7.99 -26.50 11.71
C GLY A 248 -6.74 -27.16 12.28
N SER A 249 -6.90 -28.32 12.96
CA SER A 249 -5.76 -29.07 13.50
C SER A 249 -4.70 -29.25 12.40
N LYS A 250 -3.42 -29.00 12.76
CA LYS A 250 -2.29 -29.15 11.84
C LYS A 250 -2.36 -30.53 11.18
N PRO A 251 -2.26 -30.63 9.85
CA PRO A 251 -2.02 -31.92 9.24
C PRO A 251 -0.72 -32.47 9.85
N ALA A 252 -0.72 -33.76 10.20
CA ALA A 252 0.50 -34.42 10.69
C ALA A 252 1.49 -34.54 9.52
N VAL A 253 2.23 -33.45 9.24
CA VAL A 253 3.30 -33.48 8.26
C VAL A 253 4.50 -34.10 8.95
N SER A 254 4.71 -35.40 8.72
CA SER A 254 5.86 -36.16 9.22
C SER A 254 7.11 -35.89 8.37
N GLY A 255 7.56 -34.62 8.34
CA GLY A 255 8.81 -34.24 7.67
C GLY A 255 9.91 -33.98 8.70
N GLU A 256 10.96 -34.80 8.71
CA GLU A 256 12.15 -34.55 9.54
C GLU A 256 12.95 -33.28 9.15
N LYS A 257 12.67 -32.69 7.98
CA LYS A 257 13.42 -31.55 7.45
C LYS A 257 12.53 -30.30 7.37
N PRO A 258 13.04 -29.12 7.80
CA PRO A 258 12.32 -27.87 7.65
C PRO A 258 12.15 -27.51 6.16
N ALA A 259 11.11 -26.75 5.83
CA ALA A 259 10.88 -26.22 4.49
C ALA A 259 12.01 -25.27 4.05
N LEU A 260 12.57 -24.54 5.02
CA LEU A 260 13.72 -23.63 4.83
C LEU A 260 14.55 -23.57 6.11
N SER A 261 15.87 -23.53 5.99
CA SER A 261 16.73 -23.16 7.12
C SER A 261 17.93 -22.31 6.68
N LEU A 262 18.19 -21.27 7.46
CA LEU A 262 19.36 -20.41 7.40
C LEU A 262 20.15 -20.60 8.71
N ARG A 263 21.47 -20.71 8.62
CA ARG A 263 22.38 -20.82 9.79
C ARG A 263 23.58 -19.93 9.61
N ASP A 264 23.79 -19.03 10.56
CA ASP A 264 24.86 -18.03 10.58
C ASP A 264 24.98 -17.28 9.24
N ALA A 265 23.82 -16.88 8.67
CA ALA A 265 23.76 -16.28 7.34
C ALA A 265 24.16 -14.80 7.38
N TRP A 266 25.13 -14.44 6.52
CA TRP A 266 25.61 -13.07 6.36
C TRP A 266 25.45 -12.62 4.92
N PHE A 267 24.92 -11.39 4.73
CA PHE A 267 24.74 -10.83 3.39
C PHE A 267 24.90 -9.30 3.38
N ARG A 268 25.55 -8.80 2.32
CA ARG A 268 25.62 -7.38 1.96
C ARG A 268 25.62 -7.21 0.44
N TYR A 269 25.08 -6.10 -0.06
CA TYR A 269 24.96 -5.83 -1.51
C TYR A 269 26.27 -5.45 -2.20
N GLY A 270 27.27 -4.97 -1.49
CA GLY A 270 28.57 -4.58 -2.02
C GLY A 270 29.72 -4.89 -1.08
N ARG A 271 30.95 -4.99 -1.58
CA ARG A 271 32.13 -5.33 -0.76
C ARG A 271 32.37 -4.33 0.37
N ASP A 272 32.09 -3.05 0.11
CA ASP A 272 32.31 -1.95 1.05
C ASP A 272 30.99 -1.47 1.70
N ALA A 273 29.86 -2.15 1.43
CA ALA A 273 28.58 -1.85 2.03
C ALA A 273 28.47 -2.50 3.41
N ASP A 274 27.66 -1.91 4.28
CA ASP A 274 27.30 -2.50 5.56
C ASP A 274 26.59 -3.85 5.40
N TRP A 275 26.78 -4.72 6.39
CA TRP A 275 26.05 -5.97 6.43
C TRP A 275 24.56 -5.73 6.65
N VAL A 276 23.73 -6.24 5.75
CA VAL A 276 22.27 -6.21 5.84
C VAL A 276 21.76 -7.36 6.71
N LEU A 277 22.37 -8.54 6.56
CA LEU A 277 22.09 -9.70 7.44
C LEU A 277 23.37 -10.08 8.14
N ARG A 278 23.27 -10.39 9.45
CA ARG A 278 24.41 -10.54 10.38
C ARG A 278 24.25 -11.77 11.26
N GLY A 279 24.83 -12.90 10.86
CA GLY A 279 24.74 -14.14 11.63
C GLY A 279 23.31 -14.63 11.83
N LEU A 280 22.49 -14.50 10.79
CA LEU A 280 21.05 -14.77 10.88
C LEU A 280 20.78 -16.28 10.92
N ASP A 281 20.07 -16.71 11.97
CA ASP A 281 19.51 -18.04 12.11
C ASP A 281 17.99 -17.99 11.95
N LEU A 282 17.43 -18.83 11.05
CA LEU A 282 16.00 -18.96 10.84
C LEU A 282 15.66 -20.39 10.42
N VAL A 283 14.60 -20.92 10.99
CA VAL A 283 14.01 -22.20 10.59
C VAL A 283 12.53 -21.98 10.28
N ALA A 284 12.10 -22.29 9.08
CA ALA A 284 10.69 -22.38 8.71
C ALA A 284 10.30 -23.86 8.65
N PRO A 285 9.46 -24.35 9.58
CA PRO A 285 9.00 -25.74 9.58
C PRO A 285 8.14 -26.05 8.37
N GLN A 286 8.09 -27.35 8.01
CA GLN A 286 7.24 -27.79 6.91
C GLN A 286 5.77 -27.78 7.31
N GLY A 287 4.88 -27.30 6.39
CA GLY A 287 3.44 -27.25 6.61
C GLY A 287 3.01 -26.17 7.61
N GLU A 288 3.89 -25.21 7.91
CA GLU A 288 3.61 -24.10 8.82
C GLU A 288 3.70 -22.74 8.11
N VAL A 289 3.04 -21.76 8.70
CA VAL A 289 3.13 -20.35 8.32
C VAL A 289 4.10 -19.66 9.27
N THR A 290 5.27 -19.29 8.75
CA THR A 290 6.29 -18.54 9.49
C THR A 290 6.23 -17.07 9.08
N ALA A 291 5.96 -16.17 10.02
CA ALA A 291 5.94 -14.73 9.78
C ALA A 291 7.27 -14.08 10.23
N ILE A 292 7.80 -13.19 9.40
CA ILE A 292 8.95 -12.33 9.73
C ILE A 292 8.43 -10.91 9.92
N VAL A 293 8.58 -10.37 11.11
CA VAL A 293 8.21 -9.00 11.45
C VAL A 293 9.45 -8.16 11.72
N GLY A 294 9.38 -6.85 11.53
CA GLY A 294 10.50 -5.93 11.78
C GLY A 294 10.29 -4.59 11.05
N GLY A 295 11.03 -3.56 11.44
CA GLY A 295 10.96 -2.24 10.83
C GLY A 295 11.45 -2.21 9.38
N ASN A 296 11.20 -1.09 8.69
CA ASN A 296 11.77 -0.88 7.36
C ASN A 296 13.30 -0.83 7.42
N GLY A 297 13.95 -1.46 6.44
CA GLY A 297 15.41 -1.56 6.42
C GLY A 297 16.02 -2.63 7.31
N SER A 298 15.24 -3.40 8.09
CA SER A 298 15.75 -4.49 8.93
C SER A 298 16.33 -5.69 8.15
N GLY A 299 16.06 -5.77 6.82
CA GLY A 299 16.55 -6.84 5.96
C GLY A 299 15.50 -7.89 5.57
N LYS A 300 14.20 -7.69 5.82
CA LYS A 300 13.12 -8.65 5.50
C LYS A 300 13.14 -9.09 4.04
N THR A 301 13.07 -8.15 3.10
CA THR A 301 13.12 -8.44 1.66
C THR A 301 14.40 -9.18 1.28
N THR A 302 15.55 -8.78 1.83
CA THR A 302 16.85 -9.46 1.59
C THR A 302 16.82 -10.90 2.09
N LEU A 303 16.24 -11.13 3.28
CA LEU A 303 16.03 -12.47 3.81
C LEU A 303 15.16 -13.33 2.89
N LEU A 304 14.03 -12.79 2.41
CA LEU A 304 13.14 -13.51 1.48
C LEU A 304 13.82 -13.78 0.11
N GLN A 305 14.64 -12.85 -0.37
CA GLN A 305 15.44 -13.04 -1.58
C GLN A 305 16.52 -14.13 -1.42
N LEU A 306 17.10 -14.28 -0.25
CA LEU A 306 17.94 -15.45 0.08
C LEU A 306 17.08 -16.73 0.12
N ALA A 307 15.94 -16.69 0.78
CA ALA A 307 15.03 -17.81 0.89
C ALA A 307 14.58 -18.33 -0.48
N CYS A 308 14.20 -17.45 -1.40
CA CYS A 308 13.81 -17.85 -2.77
C CYS A 308 15.02 -18.18 -3.66
N GLY A 309 16.24 -17.82 -3.25
CA GLY A 309 17.48 -18.09 -4.00
C GLY A 309 17.82 -17.08 -5.07
N ALA A 310 17.15 -15.94 -5.10
CA ALA A 310 17.56 -14.79 -5.90
C ALA A 310 18.93 -14.23 -5.45
N LEU A 311 19.23 -14.38 -4.16
CA LEU A 311 20.51 -14.05 -3.56
C LEU A 311 21.11 -15.29 -2.88
N ALA A 312 22.43 -15.29 -2.66
CA ALA A 312 23.13 -16.33 -1.92
C ALA A 312 23.87 -15.70 -0.72
N PRO A 313 23.88 -16.33 0.47
CA PRO A 313 24.62 -15.83 1.61
C PRO A 313 26.12 -15.86 1.32
N GLN A 314 26.84 -14.81 1.75
CA GLN A 314 28.28 -14.73 1.59
C GLN A 314 29.03 -15.52 2.67
N ARG A 315 28.36 -15.78 3.81
CA ARG A 315 28.81 -16.67 4.89
C ARG A 315 27.58 -17.41 5.43
N GLY A 316 27.84 -18.54 6.11
CA GLY A 316 26.76 -19.36 6.66
C GLY A 316 26.24 -20.42 5.70
N ARG A 317 25.07 -20.99 6.02
CA ARG A 317 24.46 -22.08 5.26
C ARG A 317 22.98 -21.79 5.02
N LEU A 318 22.53 -22.10 3.81
CA LEU A 318 21.12 -22.04 3.40
C LEU A 318 20.70 -23.42 2.90
N SER A 319 19.62 -23.97 3.47
CA SER A 319 18.99 -25.20 3.01
C SER A 319 17.59 -24.88 2.49
N ARG A 320 17.30 -25.30 1.25
CA ARG A 320 16.03 -25.08 0.52
C ARG A 320 15.56 -26.41 -0.10
N PRO A 321 14.93 -27.30 0.67
CA PRO A 321 14.48 -28.60 0.14
C PRO A 321 13.47 -28.45 -1.00
N HIS A 322 12.64 -27.37 -0.99
CA HIS A 322 11.62 -27.08 -1.99
C HIS A 322 12.05 -26.11 -3.09
N ALA A 323 13.37 -26.00 -3.38
CA ALA A 323 13.88 -25.05 -4.37
C ALA A 323 13.24 -25.22 -5.79
N ALA A 324 12.81 -26.44 -6.13
CA ALA A 324 12.14 -26.73 -7.40
C ALA A 324 10.63 -26.47 -7.38
N SER A 325 10.00 -26.37 -6.19
CA SER A 325 8.57 -26.19 -5.99
C SER A 325 8.32 -25.04 -5.00
N GLN A 326 8.86 -23.86 -5.32
CA GLN A 326 8.68 -22.65 -4.53
C GLN A 326 8.17 -21.51 -5.42
N ALA A 327 7.41 -20.59 -4.81
CA ALA A 327 6.96 -19.37 -5.47
C ALA A 327 7.26 -18.16 -4.57
N TYR A 328 7.62 -17.03 -5.18
CA TYR A 328 7.95 -15.78 -4.48
C TYR A 328 7.06 -14.64 -4.98
N LEU A 329 6.33 -14.02 -4.07
CA LEU A 329 5.59 -12.79 -4.30
C LEU A 329 6.44 -11.60 -3.85
N PRO A 330 6.95 -10.78 -4.75
CA PRO A 330 7.71 -9.59 -4.40
C PRO A 330 6.79 -8.48 -3.85
N GLN A 331 7.37 -7.55 -3.10
CA GLN A 331 6.65 -6.41 -2.51
C GLN A 331 5.86 -5.58 -3.55
N SER A 332 6.35 -5.48 -4.78
CA SER A 332 5.62 -4.87 -5.89
C SER A 332 5.09 -5.97 -6.82
N PRO A 333 3.77 -6.19 -6.89
CA PRO A 333 3.18 -7.19 -7.78
C PRO A 333 3.48 -6.92 -9.26
N ARG A 334 3.69 -5.66 -9.64
CA ARG A 334 4.06 -5.28 -11.01
C ARG A 334 5.32 -5.95 -11.53
N ALA A 335 6.22 -6.36 -10.64
CA ALA A 335 7.46 -7.03 -11.02
C ALA A 335 7.25 -8.40 -11.70
N ILE A 336 6.07 -9.00 -11.52
CA ILE A 336 5.74 -10.30 -12.11
C ILE A 336 4.54 -10.26 -13.06
N LEU A 337 4.00 -9.06 -13.36
CA LEU A 337 2.89 -8.83 -14.28
C LEU A 337 3.41 -8.25 -15.60
N SER A 338 3.09 -8.88 -16.74
CA SER A 338 3.66 -8.54 -18.05
C SER A 338 2.72 -8.71 -19.25
N ALA A 339 1.60 -9.44 -19.08
CA ALA A 339 0.67 -9.71 -20.17
C ALA A 339 -0.32 -8.56 -20.42
N GLN A 340 -1.05 -8.61 -21.53
CA GLN A 340 -2.01 -7.58 -21.92
C GLN A 340 -3.34 -7.69 -21.16
N THR A 341 -3.71 -8.89 -20.75
CA THR A 341 -4.95 -9.13 -19.99
C THR A 341 -4.68 -9.99 -18.75
N VAL A 342 -5.54 -9.88 -17.74
CA VAL A 342 -5.48 -10.72 -16.52
C VAL A 342 -5.54 -12.20 -16.88
N HIS A 343 -6.42 -12.56 -17.81
CA HIS A 343 -6.55 -13.94 -18.27
C HIS A 343 -5.25 -14.46 -18.88
N GLU A 344 -4.65 -13.72 -19.84
CA GLU A 344 -3.35 -14.08 -20.43
C GLU A 344 -2.24 -14.16 -19.39
N GLU A 345 -2.24 -13.26 -18.41
CA GLU A 345 -1.27 -13.23 -17.31
C GLU A 345 -1.33 -14.55 -16.50
N LEU A 346 -2.52 -15.00 -16.18
CA LEU A 346 -2.71 -16.25 -15.44
C LEU A 346 -2.39 -17.49 -16.29
N MET A 347 -2.60 -17.44 -17.60
CA MET A 347 -2.25 -18.52 -18.53
C MET A 347 -0.76 -18.60 -18.87
N LEU A 348 0.03 -17.54 -18.57
CA LEU A 348 1.41 -17.40 -19.05
C LEU A 348 2.32 -18.58 -18.67
N TRP A 349 2.14 -19.15 -17.47
CA TRP A 349 2.96 -20.25 -16.97
C TRP A 349 2.30 -21.62 -17.10
N SER A 350 1.11 -21.72 -17.69
CA SER A 350 0.31 -22.95 -17.80
C SER A 350 1.07 -24.13 -18.39
N LYS A 351 1.81 -23.93 -19.49
CA LYS A 351 2.60 -24.98 -20.15
C LYS A 351 3.74 -25.51 -19.28
N GLY A 352 4.37 -24.65 -18.51
CA GLY A 352 5.51 -25.02 -17.65
C GLY A 352 5.08 -25.66 -16.32
N ALA A 353 3.97 -25.20 -15.76
CA ALA A 353 3.46 -25.62 -14.46
C ALA A 353 2.34 -26.68 -14.55
N GLY A 354 1.82 -26.99 -15.76
CA GLY A 354 0.89 -28.10 -16.00
C GLY A 354 -0.55 -27.84 -15.58
N TYR A 355 -0.98 -26.57 -15.47
CA TYR A 355 -2.37 -26.22 -15.23
C TYR A 355 -3.09 -25.78 -16.50
N ASP A 356 -4.41 -25.85 -16.50
CA ASP A 356 -5.27 -25.62 -17.67
C ASP A 356 -6.21 -24.40 -17.50
N GLU A 357 -6.96 -24.11 -18.56
CA GLU A 357 -7.96 -23.04 -18.64
C GLU A 357 -9.03 -23.15 -17.54
N ALA A 358 -9.48 -24.38 -17.21
CA ALA A 358 -10.50 -24.59 -16.20
C ALA A 358 -10.00 -24.21 -14.81
N GLN A 359 -8.73 -24.50 -14.51
CA GLN A 359 -8.09 -24.13 -13.25
C GLN A 359 -7.90 -22.61 -13.16
N VAL A 360 -7.56 -21.94 -14.25
CA VAL A 360 -7.48 -20.48 -14.31
C VAL A 360 -8.85 -19.84 -14.08
N ALA A 361 -9.91 -20.34 -14.74
CA ALA A 361 -11.27 -19.85 -14.55
C ALA A 361 -11.73 -20.01 -13.09
N ALA A 362 -11.49 -21.18 -12.49
CA ALA A 362 -11.82 -21.44 -11.09
C ALA A 362 -11.04 -20.52 -10.13
N MET A 363 -9.77 -20.25 -10.42
CA MET A 363 -8.95 -19.32 -9.61
C MET A 363 -9.45 -17.88 -9.72
N MET A 364 -9.84 -17.43 -10.91
CA MET A 364 -10.43 -16.10 -11.12
C MET A 364 -11.74 -15.94 -10.36
N GLU A 365 -12.63 -16.92 -10.41
CA GLU A 365 -13.88 -16.92 -9.63
C GLU A 365 -13.60 -16.86 -8.13
N ARG A 366 -12.71 -17.71 -7.63
CA ARG A 366 -12.33 -17.79 -6.21
C ARG A 366 -11.82 -16.47 -5.67
N LEU A 367 -11.04 -15.74 -6.47
CA LEU A 367 -10.45 -14.45 -6.08
C LEU A 367 -11.30 -13.24 -6.45
N GLY A 368 -12.41 -13.43 -7.19
CA GLY A 368 -13.26 -12.34 -7.66
C GLY A 368 -12.61 -11.50 -8.77
N LEU A 369 -11.80 -12.14 -9.62
CA LEU A 369 -11.08 -11.51 -10.73
C LEU A 369 -11.82 -11.69 -12.08
N ALA A 370 -12.91 -12.44 -12.12
CA ALA A 370 -13.65 -12.75 -13.36
C ALA A 370 -14.11 -11.47 -14.09
N ALA A 371 -14.59 -10.48 -13.36
CA ALA A 371 -15.05 -9.20 -13.93
C ALA A 371 -13.94 -8.36 -14.58
N VAL A 372 -12.67 -8.64 -14.26
CA VAL A 372 -11.50 -7.91 -14.79
C VAL A 372 -10.63 -8.75 -15.71
N ALA A 373 -11.11 -9.95 -16.11
CA ALA A 373 -10.35 -10.92 -16.89
C ALA A 373 -9.76 -10.36 -18.19
N ALA A 374 -10.47 -9.48 -18.88
CA ALA A 374 -10.07 -8.84 -20.13
C ALA A 374 -9.29 -7.54 -19.95
N ARG A 375 -9.13 -7.03 -18.72
CA ARG A 375 -8.42 -5.76 -18.45
C ARG A 375 -6.92 -5.98 -18.36
N ASN A 376 -6.16 -4.92 -18.65
CA ASN A 376 -4.72 -4.96 -18.45
C ASN A 376 -4.39 -5.03 -16.94
N PRO A 377 -3.53 -5.98 -16.50
CA PRO A 377 -3.17 -6.11 -15.10
C PRO A 377 -2.56 -4.83 -14.48
N LEU A 378 -1.85 -4.04 -15.28
CA LEU A 378 -1.18 -2.81 -14.81
C LEU A 378 -2.15 -1.64 -14.62
N ASP A 379 -3.35 -1.71 -15.22
CA ASP A 379 -4.41 -0.72 -15.08
C ASP A 379 -5.36 -1.02 -13.91
N LEU A 380 -5.18 -2.14 -13.25
CA LEU A 380 -5.93 -2.54 -12.07
C LEU A 380 -5.51 -1.74 -10.83
N SER A 381 -6.40 -1.69 -9.84
CA SER A 381 -6.02 -1.17 -8.52
C SER A 381 -4.90 -1.99 -7.88
N GLY A 382 -4.12 -1.39 -6.97
CA GLY A 382 -3.02 -2.07 -6.30
C GLY A 382 -3.43 -3.39 -5.64
N GLY A 383 -4.59 -3.41 -4.97
CA GLY A 383 -5.13 -4.64 -4.37
C GLY A 383 -5.51 -5.71 -5.39
N GLN A 384 -6.10 -5.32 -6.53
CA GLN A 384 -6.40 -6.26 -7.61
C GLN A 384 -5.12 -6.80 -8.25
N GLN A 385 -4.09 -5.95 -8.47
CA GLN A 385 -2.78 -6.39 -8.96
C GLN A 385 -2.16 -7.42 -8.01
N GLN A 386 -2.27 -7.20 -6.70
CA GLN A 386 -1.78 -8.14 -5.68
C GLN A 386 -2.50 -9.49 -5.78
N LEU A 387 -3.83 -9.48 -5.92
CA LEU A 387 -4.60 -10.71 -6.07
C LEU A 387 -4.29 -11.45 -7.38
N VAL A 388 -4.09 -10.74 -8.50
CA VAL A 388 -3.66 -11.35 -9.77
C VAL A 388 -2.29 -12.00 -9.64
N ALA A 389 -1.32 -11.30 -9.04
CA ALA A 389 0.01 -11.83 -8.79
C ALA A 389 -0.04 -13.06 -7.88
N PHE A 390 -0.85 -13.03 -6.83
CA PHE A 390 -1.07 -14.16 -5.92
C PHE A 390 -1.72 -15.35 -6.63
N ALA A 391 -2.77 -15.12 -7.44
CA ALA A 391 -3.42 -16.14 -8.26
C ALA A 391 -2.42 -16.86 -9.19
N LYS A 392 -1.57 -16.09 -9.88
CA LYS A 392 -0.53 -16.61 -10.76
C LYS A 392 0.43 -17.56 -10.05
N LEU A 393 0.85 -17.20 -8.82
CA LEU A 393 1.72 -18.05 -8.02
C LEU A 393 1.01 -19.30 -7.52
N LEU A 394 -0.24 -19.20 -7.07
CA LEU A 394 -1.01 -20.34 -6.57
C LEU A 394 -1.30 -21.39 -7.66
N LEU A 395 -1.50 -20.98 -8.90
CA LEU A 395 -1.69 -21.88 -10.03
C LEU A 395 -0.50 -22.82 -10.24
N THR A 396 0.71 -22.44 -9.81
CA THR A 396 1.90 -23.32 -9.87
C THR A 396 1.94 -24.36 -8.76
N GLN A 397 1.02 -24.31 -7.81
CA GLN A 397 0.89 -25.24 -6.68
C GLN A 397 2.21 -25.42 -5.88
N PRO A 398 2.84 -24.33 -5.37
CA PRO A 398 4.13 -24.45 -4.70
C PRO A 398 4.04 -25.16 -3.36
N ASP A 399 5.09 -25.93 -2.98
CA ASP A 399 5.25 -26.51 -1.65
C ASP A 399 5.70 -25.47 -0.61
N LEU A 400 6.43 -24.44 -1.07
CA LEU A 400 6.84 -23.29 -0.27
C LEU A 400 6.44 -21.99 -0.97
N LEU A 401 5.54 -21.23 -0.34
CA LEU A 401 5.14 -19.90 -0.79
C LEU A 401 5.86 -18.83 0.04
N ILE A 402 6.56 -17.93 -0.62
CA ILE A 402 7.31 -16.84 0.01
C ILE A 402 6.63 -15.53 -0.36
N LEU A 403 6.25 -14.73 0.64
CA LEU A 403 5.43 -13.52 0.47
C LEU A 403 6.10 -12.29 1.09
N ASP A 404 6.35 -11.26 0.29
CA ASP A 404 6.92 -9.99 0.76
C ASP A 404 5.84 -8.91 0.82
N GLU A 405 5.45 -8.51 2.03
CA GLU A 405 4.40 -7.53 2.34
C GLU A 405 3.08 -7.82 1.58
N PRO A 406 2.49 -9.02 1.73
CA PRO A 406 1.37 -9.46 0.90
C PRO A 406 0.07 -8.68 1.15
N THR A 407 -0.08 -8.03 2.31
CA THR A 407 -1.29 -7.26 2.69
C THR A 407 -1.22 -5.79 2.29
N LYS A 408 -0.09 -5.34 1.76
CA LYS A 408 0.15 -3.93 1.44
C LYS A 408 -0.84 -3.39 0.41
N GLY A 409 -1.55 -2.32 0.76
CA GLY A 409 -2.54 -1.70 -0.11
C GLY A 409 -3.84 -2.49 -0.30
N LEU A 410 -4.05 -3.56 0.49
CA LEU A 410 -5.30 -4.32 0.51
C LEU A 410 -6.30 -3.69 1.50
N ASP A 411 -7.56 -3.63 1.09
CA ASP A 411 -8.67 -3.36 2.00
C ASP A 411 -9.00 -4.59 2.88
N ALA A 412 -9.84 -4.42 3.88
CA ALA A 412 -10.19 -5.47 4.83
C ALA A 412 -10.74 -6.74 4.15
N ALA A 413 -11.58 -6.58 3.11
CA ALA A 413 -12.16 -7.71 2.40
C ALA A 413 -11.11 -8.52 1.63
N ALA A 414 -10.18 -7.85 0.95
CA ALA A 414 -9.07 -8.49 0.24
C ALA A 414 -8.08 -9.15 1.23
N ARG A 415 -7.81 -8.50 2.38
CA ARG A 415 -6.99 -9.09 3.47
C ARG A 415 -7.61 -10.36 4.02
N THR A 416 -8.94 -10.36 4.27
CA THR A 416 -9.67 -11.55 4.74
C THR A 416 -9.61 -12.68 3.72
N LYS A 417 -9.77 -12.39 2.42
CA LYS A 417 -9.60 -13.39 1.36
C LYS A 417 -8.19 -13.98 1.34
N LEU A 418 -7.18 -13.12 1.42
CA LEU A 418 -5.77 -13.56 1.44
C LEU A 418 -5.48 -14.42 2.67
N ALA A 419 -5.97 -14.02 3.86
CA ALA A 419 -5.79 -14.78 5.08
C ALA A 419 -6.41 -16.19 4.98
N ARG A 420 -7.62 -16.31 4.44
CA ARG A 420 -8.27 -17.60 4.20
C ARG A 420 -7.47 -18.49 3.25
N LEU A 421 -6.94 -17.91 2.17
CA LEU A 421 -6.09 -18.65 1.22
C LEU A 421 -4.80 -19.16 1.86
N VAL A 422 -4.15 -18.35 2.70
CA VAL A 422 -2.95 -18.78 3.45
C VAL A 422 -3.30 -19.93 4.41
N GLN A 423 -4.44 -19.85 5.11
CA GLN A 423 -4.91 -20.92 5.99
C GLN A 423 -5.25 -22.21 5.22
N GLU A 424 -5.86 -22.11 4.04
CA GLU A 424 -6.14 -23.28 3.17
C GLU A 424 -4.84 -23.96 2.72
N LEU A 425 -3.84 -23.19 2.27
CA LEU A 425 -2.52 -23.72 1.91
C LEU A 425 -1.87 -24.47 3.08
N ARG A 426 -1.95 -23.88 4.29
CA ARG A 426 -1.47 -24.51 5.50
C ARG A 426 -2.20 -25.86 5.77
N GLN A 427 -3.53 -25.88 5.62
CA GLN A 427 -4.33 -27.12 5.79
C GLN A 427 -3.97 -28.18 4.74
N GLU A 428 -3.55 -27.79 3.54
CA GLU A 428 -3.02 -28.67 2.49
C GLU A 428 -1.60 -29.18 2.81
N GLY A 429 -0.99 -28.76 3.93
CA GLY A 429 0.38 -29.13 4.32
C GLY A 429 1.48 -28.36 3.60
N ARG A 430 1.14 -27.24 2.96
CA ARG A 430 2.10 -26.36 2.29
C ARG A 430 2.71 -25.39 3.29
N SER A 431 3.96 -25.01 3.06
CA SER A 431 4.68 -24.07 3.90
C SER A 431 4.56 -22.65 3.37
N VAL A 432 4.41 -21.68 4.27
CA VAL A 432 4.38 -20.27 3.91
C VAL A 432 5.41 -19.50 4.74
N LEU A 433 6.27 -18.74 4.09
CA LEU A 433 7.17 -17.79 4.72
C LEU A 433 6.73 -16.38 4.30
N LEU A 434 6.28 -15.56 5.22
CA LEU A 434 5.83 -14.20 4.91
C LEU A 434 6.60 -13.14 5.71
N ALA A 435 6.91 -12.02 5.08
CA ALA A 435 7.42 -10.84 5.74
C ALA A 435 6.35 -9.74 5.70
N THR A 436 6.00 -9.17 6.85
CA THR A 436 5.02 -8.10 6.94
C THR A 436 5.16 -7.31 8.23
N HIS A 437 4.60 -6.11 8.26
CA HIS A 437 4.38 -5.32 9.46
C HIS A 437 2.92 -5.36 9.95
N ASP A 438 2.04 -6.08 9.24
CA ASP A 438 0.62 -6.22 9.54
C ASP A 438 0.37 -7.30 10.60
N LEU A 439 0.40 -6.90 11.88
CA LEU A 439 0.30 -7.81 13.00
C LEU A 439 -1.09 -8.45 13.13
N ALA A 440 -2.15 -7.73 12.75
CA ALA A 440 -3.49 -8.31 12.75
C ALA A 440 -3.61 -9.44 11.71
N PHE A 441 -2.94 -9.30 10.55
CA PHE A 441 -2.86 -10.39 9.60
C PHE A 441 -2.00 -11.55 10.12
N VAL A 442 -0.86 -11.24 10.74
CA VAL A 442 0.02 -12.26 11.35
C VAL A 442 -0.72 -13.07 12.40
N SER A 443 -1.49 -12.43 13.30
CA SER A 443 -2.29 -13.12 14.32
C SER A 443 -3.35 -14.06 13.73
N ALA A 444 -3.86 -13.73 12.54
CA ALA A 444 -4.87 -14.54 11.87
C ALA A 444 -4.30 -15.76 11.13
N VAL A 445 -3.01 -15.74 10.72
CA VAL A 445 -2.49 -16.76 9.81
C VAL A 445 -1.23 -17.48 10.29
N ALA A 446 -0.40 -16.89 11.15
CA ALA A 446 0.91 -17.42 11.49
C ALA A 446 0.88 -18.53 12.54
N ASP A 447 1.76 -19.50 12.42
CA ASP A 447 2.09 -20.48 13.46
C ASP A 447 3.25 -20.01 14.33
N SER A 448 4.19 -19.26 13.75
CA SER A 448 5.34 -18.68 14.43
C SER A 448 5.66 -17.29 13.88
N VAL A 449 6.18 -16.42 14.76
CA VAL A 449 6.57 -15.05 14.45
C VAL A 449 8.01 -14.86 14.84
N SER A 450 8.85 -14.43 13.89
CA SER A 450 10.25 -14.11 14.11
C SER A 450 10.49 -12.62 13.98
N LEU A 451 11.06 -11.98 15.00
CA LEU A 451 11.41 -10.56 14.97
C LEU A 451 12.79 -10.37 14.35
N LEU A 452 12.84 -9.67 13.23
CA LEU A 452 14.09 -9.29 12.55
C LEU A 452 14.51 -7.88 12.96
N PHE A 453 15.65 -7.78 13.63
CA PHE A 453 16.22 -6.50 14.07
C PHE A 453 17.73 -6.50 13.81
N ASP A 454 18.27 -5.38 13.29
CA ASP A 454 19.69 -5.18 12.93
C ASP A 454 20.31 -6.36 12.13
N GLY A 455 19.52 -6.94 11.22
CA GLY A 455 19.97 -8.03 10.34
C GLY A 455 20.02 -9.42 10.98
N ALA A 456 19.54 -9.59 12.21
CA ALA A 456 19.45 -10.85 12.92
C ALA A 456 18.04 -11.14 13.43
N VAL A 457 17.68 -12.41 13.59
CA VAL A 457 16.45 -12.82 14.28
C VAL A 457 16.70 -12.77 15.78
N THR A 458 15.91 -11.95 16.49
CA THR A 458 16.08 -11.74 17.95
C THR A 458 15.27 -12.71 18.78
N CYS A 459 14.05 -13.05 18.33
CA CYS A 459 13.19 -14.07 18.94
C CYS A 459 12.33 -14.75 17.88
N THR A 460 11.83 -15.95 18.19
CA THR A 460 10.80 -16.66 17.44
C THR A 460 9.82 -17.25 18.45
N GLU A 461 8.57 -16.84 18.37
CA GLU A 461 7.52 -17.12 19.35
C GLU A 461 6.21 -17.45 18.64
N GLY A 462 5.23 -17.99 19.38
CA GLY A 462 3.85 -18.07 18.88
C GLY A 462 3.22 -16.67 18.72
N PRO A 463 2.25 -16.47 17.81
CA PRO A 463 1.67 -15.16 17.58
C PRO A 463 1.06 -14.53 18.83
N ASP A 464 0.35 -15.29 19.67
CA ASP A 464 -0.26 -14.79 20.91
C ASP A 464 0.81 -14.36 21.92
N GLU A 465 1.89 -15.15 22.09
CA GLU A 465 3.01 -14.85 22.98
C GLU A 465 3.78 -13.62 22.51
N PHE A 466 4.03 -13.53 21.19
CA PHE A 466 4.69 -12.39 20.58
C PHE A 466 3.92 -11.09 20.80
N LEU A 467 2.59 -11.10 20.56
CA LEU A 467 1.73 -9.93 20.73
C LEU A 467 1.60 -9.52 22.21
N ALA A 468 1.45 -10.49 23.11
CA ALA A 468 1.36 -10.22 24.55
C ALA A 468 2.68 -9.69 25.15
N GLY A 469 3.83 -10.14 24.64
CA GLY A 469 5.16 -9.71 25.09
C GLY A 469 5.66 -8.42 24.46
N SER A 470 5.03 -7.94 23.40
CA SER A 470 5.50 -6.80 22.63
C SER A 470 5.00 -5.48 23.19
N TRP A 471 5.93 -4.59 23.57
CA TRP A 471 5.59 -3.24 24.04
C TRP A 471 5.23 -2.25 22.91
N LEU A 472 5.80 -2.42 21.72
CA LEU A 472 5.62 -1.53 20.57
C LEU A 472 4.50 -2.00 19.63
N TYR A 473 4.15 -3.27 19.70
CA TYR A 473 3.23 -3.93 18.79
C TYR A 473 1.96 -4.36 19.53
N HIS A 474 1.34 -3.45 20.30
CA HIS A 474 -0.02 -3.66 20.77
C HIS A 474 -0.99 -3.43 19.62
N ALA A 475 -1.83 -4.43 19.35
CA ALA A 475 -2.92 -4.37 18.38
C ALA A 475 -4.05 -3.46 18.88
#